data_ff08134d11c838a1b47bde4feef0b4af
#
_entry.id   ff08134d11c838a1b47bde4feef0b4af
#
_cell.length_a   1.000
_cell.length_b   1.000
_cell.length_c   1.000
_cell.angle_alpha   90.00
_cell.angle_beta   90.00
_cell.angle_gamma   90.00
#
_symmetry.space_group_name_H-M   'P 1'
#
loop_
_entity.id
_entity.type
_entity.pdbx_description
1 polymer ?
#
loop_
_entity_poly.entity_id
_entity_poly.type
_entity_poly.pdbx_seq_one_letter_code
_entity_poly.pdbx_strand_id
1 'polypeptide(L)'
;VHLWNPPYCGDLDIRIHRDGSWSYLGSPINRFELVKLFSSILKLEGGKFYLVTPVEKVGITVEDAPFVAVDFEATGAGESQILTFTTQVGDQTIAGPDNPVRVERNSDTGEPSPYVHVRAGLEALIDRKSFYRLMEIGEAHEGWFGLWSQGCFFRIIEADALDLA
;
A
#
# COMPACT_ATOMS: atom_id res chain seq x y z
N VAL A 1 8.88 16.71 0.64
CA VAL A 1 9.89 15.67 0.94
C VAL A 1 10.79 15.41 -0.27
N HIS A 2 10.20 15.25 -1.44
CA HIS A 2 10.99 14.96 -2.66
C HIS A 2 11.96 16.08 -3.07
N LEU A 3 11.73 17.31 -2.58
CA LEU A 3 12.62 18.44 -2.84
C LEU A 3 13.79 18.52 -1.85
N TRP A 4 13.73 17.77 -0.76
CA TRP A 4 14.79 17.74 0.24
C TRP A 4 15.83 16.69 -0.10
N ASN A 5 17.10 17.07 -0.05
CA ASN A 5 18.20 16.15 -0.33
C ASN A 5 19.31 16.33 0.71
N PRO A 6 19.02 16.10 2.01
CA PRO A 6 20.00 16.22 3.07
C PRO A 6 20.97 15.06 3.06
N PRO A 7 22.11 15.16 3.78
CA PRO A 7 23.02 14.05 3.91
C PRO A 7 22.41 12.89 4.70
N TYR A 8 22.85 11.69 4.39
CA TYR A 8 22.47 10.49 5.13
C TYR A 8 23.14 10.51 6.51
N CYS A 9 22.35 10.34 7.56
CA CYS A 9 22.80 10.44 8.95
C CYS A 9 22.82 9.08 9.69
N GLY A 10 22.69 7.97 8.97
CA GLY A 10 22.69 6.63 9.56
C GLY A 10 21.28 6.06 9.70
N ASP A 11 21.19 4.86 10.25
CA ASP A 11 19.93 4.16 10.41
C ASP A 11 19.41 4.31 11.84
N LEU A 12 18.10 4.43 11.98
CA LEU A 12 17.41 4.35 13.27
C LEU A 12 16.71 3.00 13.39
N ASP A 13 16.60 2.49 14.61
CA ASP A 13 15.84 1.27 14.87
C ASP A 13 14.34 1.60 14.95
N ILE A 14 13.83 2.16 13.87
CA ILE A 14 12.40 2.36 13.64
C ILE A 14 11.97 1.31 12.61
N ARG A 15 10.89 0.62 12.92
CA ARG A 15 10.38 -0.44 12.06
C ARG A 15 8.89 -0.24 11.81
N ILE A 16 8.51 -0.33 10.53
CA ILE A 16 7.11 -0.42 10.14
C ILE A 16 6.80 -1.90 9.92
N HIS A 17 5.93 -2.45 10.75
CA HIS A 17 5.55 -3.85 10.69
C HIS A 17 4.56 -4.11 9.57
N ARG A 18 4.42 -5.37 9.17
CA ARG A 18 3.51 -5.76 8.10
C ARG A 18 2.06 -5.34 8.37
N ASP A 19 1.65 -5.32 9.63
CA ASP A 19 0.30 -4.90 10.02
C ASP A 19 0.08 -3.38 10.03
N GLY A 20 1.12 -2.61 9.70
CA GLY A 20 1.07 -1.16 9.66
C GLY A 20 1.45 -0.47 10.95
N SER A 21 1.72 -1.22 12.03
CA SER A 21 2.18 -0.63 13.28
C SER A 21 3.65 -0.23 13.19
N TRP A 22 4.05 0.74 14.01
CA TRP A 22 5.42 1.23 14.09
C TRP A 22 6.02 0.93 15.44
N SER A 23 7.31 0.65 15.46
CA SER A 23 8.07 0.47 16.71
C SER A 23 9.38 1.27 16.65
N TYR A 24 9.88 1.62 17.86
CA TYR A 24 11.18 2.26 18.02
C TYR A 24 11.92 1.52 19.13
N LEU A 25 13.12 1.04 18.81
CA LEU A 25 13.94 0.23 19.72
C LEU A 25 13.15 -0.96 20.31
N GLY A 26 12.31 -1.57 19.47
CA GLY A 26 11.49 -2.71 19.84
C GLY A 26 10.19 -2.38 20.58
N SER A 27 9.96 -1.13 20.94
CA SER A 27 8.74 -0.71 21.63
C SER A 27 7.73 -0.09 20.69
N PRO A 28 6.45 -0.44 20.81
CA PRO A 28 5.41 0.15 19.95
C PRO A 28 5.32 1.66 20.09
N ILE A 29 5.14 2.34 18.98
CA ILE A 29 4.82 3.77 18.96
C ILE A 29 3.30 3.89 18.96
N ASN A 30 2.70 4.22 20.11
CA ASN A 30 1.25 4.24 20.29
C ASN A 30 0.60 5.60 19.99
N ARG A 31 1.40 6.67 19.87
CA ARG A 31 0.87 8.02 19.58
C ARG A 31 0.60 8.14 18.09
N PHE A 32 -0.67 8.15 17.74
CA PHE A 32 -1.10 8.24 16.34
C PHE A 32 -0.55 9.47 15.62
N GLU A 33 -0.57 10.63 16.28
CA GLU A 33 -0.06 11.86 15.68
C GLU A 33 1.43 11.77 15.34
N LEU A 34 2.19 11.05 16.15
CA LEU A 34 3.63 10.86 15.92
C LEU A 34 3.86 9.95 14.71
N VAL A 35 3.12 8.85 14.64
CA VAL A 35 3.18 7.93 13.49
C VAL A 35 2.76 8.66 12.20
N LYS A 36 1.72 9.46 12.27
CA LYS A 36 1.25 10.24 11.13
C LYS A 36 2.29 11.26 10.68
N LEU A 37 2.94 11.94 11.62
CA LEU A 37 4.02 12.87 11.31
C LEU A 37 5.18 12.14 10.62
N PHE A 38 5.65 11.03 11.17
CA PHE A 38 6.74 10.26 10.56
C PHE A 38 6.37 9.74 9.18
N SER A 39 5.13 9.28 9.00
CA SER A 39 4.69 8.79 7.68
C SER A 39 4.70 9.91 6.64
N SER A 40 4.49 11.16 7.05
CA SER A 40 4.49 12.30 6.13
C SER A 40 5.87 12.64 5.59
N ILE A 41 6.94 12.18 6.24
CA ILE A 41 8.32 12.42 5.82
C ILE A 41 9.02 11.15 5.34
N LEU A 42 8.26 10.10 5.04
CA LEU A 42 8.78 8.89 4.44
C LEU A 42 9.24 9.13 3.01
N LYS A 43 10.36 8.51 2.64
CA LYS A 43 10.88 8.53 1.28
C LYS A 43 11.44 7.17 0.92
N LEU A 44 11.10 6.71 -0.29
CA LEU A 44 11.71 5.51 -0.88
C LEU A 44 12.79 5.97 -1.85
N GLU A 45 14.00 5.46 -1.68
CA GLU A 45 15.14 5.82 -2.53
C GLU A 45 16.05 4.62 -2.67
N GLY A 46 16.29 4.17 -3.90
CA GLY A 46 17.16 3.05 -4.18
C GLY A 46 16.75 1.74 -3.49
N GLY A 47 15.46 1.51 -3.33
CA GLY A 47 14.92 0.32 -2.67
C GLY A 47 14.97 0.36 -1.15
N LYS A 48 15.40 1.48 -0.56
CA LYS A 48 15.45 1.67 0.89
C LYS A 48 14.51 2.77 1.33
N PHE A 49 14.03 2.66 2.57
CA PHE A 49 13.10 3.64 3.15
C PHE A 49 13.84 4.53 4.13
N TYR A 50 13.50 5.81 4.10
CA TYR A 50 14.10 6.84 4.93
C TYR A 50 13.04 7.77 5.50
N LEU A 51 13.35 8.35 6.67
CA LEU A 51 12.65 9.54 7.16
C LEU A 51 13.53 10.73 6.80
N VAL A 52 12.97 11.71 6.11
CA VAL A 52 13.70 12.83 5.55
C VAL A 52 13.15 14.14 6.08
N THR A 53 14.06 14.98 6.62
CA THR A 53 13.79 16.38 6.97
C THR A 53 14.69 17.27 6.12
N PRO A 54 14.55 18.60 6.16
CA PRO A 54 15.47 19.46 5.41
C PRO A 54 16.94 19.30 5.79
N VAL A 55 17.23 18.80 7.00
CA VAL A 55 18.60 18.76 7.53
C VAL A 55 19.15 17.36 7.71
N GLU A 56 18.33 16.30 7.69
CA GLU A 56 18.84 14.93 7.87
C GLU A 56 17.99 13.90 7.14
N LYS A 57 18.62 12.77 6.83
CA LYS A 57 18.00 11.59 6.24
C LYS A 57 18.45 10.38 7.04
N VAL A 58 17.50 9.67 7.66
CA VAL A 58 17.79 8.47 8.46
C VAL A 58 17.07 7.28 7.86
N GLY A 59 17.78 6.15 7.80
CA GLY A 59 17.22 4.89 7.31
C GLY A 59 16.33 4.23 8.35
N ILE A 60 15.26 3.58 7.85
CA ILE A 60 14.36 2.78 8.71
C ILE A 60 14.11 1.44 8.05
N THR A 61 13.52 0.51 8.80
CA THR A 61 13.17 -0.81 8.30
C THR A 61 11.67 -0.89 8.04
N VAL A 62 11.30 -1.40 6.87
CA VAL A 62 9.90 -1.64 6.50
C VAL A 62 9.78 -3.12 6.16
N GLU A 63 8.93 -3.85 6.88
CA GLU A 63 8.82 -5.30 6.72
C GLU A 63 8.19 -5.71 5.40
N ASP A 64 7.20 -4.95 4.92
CA ASP A 64 6.51 -5.24 3.67
C ASP A 64 6.23 -3.92 2.94
N ALA A 65 5.12 -3.27 3.22
CA ALA A 65 4.79 -1.97 2.64
C ALA A 65 4.80 -0.89 3.71
N PRO A 66 5.09 0.37 3.34
CA PRO A 66 5.11 1.45 4.33
C PRO A 66 3.74 1.81 4.88
N PHE A 67 2.66 1.46 4.16
CA PHE A 67 1.29 1.70 4.59
C PHE A 67 0.48 0.42 4.54
N VAL A 68 -0.66 0.43 5.24
CA VAL A 68 -1.70 -0.61 5.13
C VAL A 68 -3.00 0.09 4.76
N ALA A 69 -3.62 -0.35 3.67
CA ALA A 69 -4.97 0.11 3.31
C ALA A 69 -5.97 -0.66 4.17
N VAL A 70 -6.56 0.02 5.13
CA VAL A 70 -7.42 -0.60 6.14
C VAL A 70 -8.89 -0.56 5.76
N ASP A 71 -9.24 0.19 4.72
CA ASP A 71 -10.60 0.29 4.23
C ASP A 71 -10.61 0.84 2.81
N PHE A 72 -11.75 0.71 2.15
CA PHE A 72 -11.98 1.35 0.86
C PHE A 72 -13.45 1.68 0.68
N GLU A 73 -13.71 2.61 -0.24
CA GLU A 73 -15.06 2.95 -0.66
C GLU A 73 -15.12 2.78 -2.18
N ALA A 74 -16.18 2.13 -2.66
CA ALA A 74 -16.43 1.96 -4.08
C ALA A 74 -17.64 2.80 -4.48
N THR A 75 -17.48 3.61 -5.54
CA THR A 75 -18.57 4.37 -6.14
C THR A 75 -18.67 4.05 -7.62
N GLY A 76 -19.88 4.17 -8.19
CA GLY A 76 -20.10 3.78 -9.58
C GLY A 76 -20.15 2.26 -9.76
N ALA A 77 -20.15 1.81 -11.01
CA ALA A 77 -20.18 0.39 -11.34
C ALA A 77 -19.50 0.15 -12.68
N GLY A 78 -19.01 -1.10 -12.88
CA GLY A 78 -18.31 -1.47 -14.10
C GLY A 78 -17.11 -0.57 -14.38
N GLU A 79 -16.94 -0.16 -15.63
CA GLU A 79 -15.81 0.68 -16.01
C GLU A 79 -15.83 2.08 -15.40
N SER A 80 -16.97 2.51 -14.87
CA SER A 80 -17.09 3.81 -14.20
C SER A 80 -16.82 3.75 -12.69
N GLN A 81 -16.51 2.58 -12.17
CA GLN A 81 -16.24 2.39 -10.74
C GLN A 81 -14.99 3.16 -10.30
N ILE A 82 -15.06 3.74 -9.11
CA ILE A 82 -13.95 4.43 -8.46
C ILE A 82 -13.71 3.77 -7.11
N LEU A 83 -12.47 3.34 -6.88
CA LEU A 83 -12.05 2.76 -5.60
C LEU A 83 -11.15 3.75 -4.88
N THR A 84 -11.60 4.18 -3.71
CA THR A 84 -10.83 5.08 -2.83
C THR A 84 -10.37 4.31 -1.61
N PHE A 85 -9.07 4.16 -1.44
CA PHE A 85 -8.48 3.43 -0.32
C PHE A 85 -8.07 4.40 0.78
N THR A 86 -8.21 3.97 2.03
CA THR A 86 -7.77 4.73 3.20
C THR A 86 -6.71 3.94 3.95
N THR A 87 -5.59 4.57 4.26
CA THR A 87 -4.49 3.93 4.98
C THR A 87 -4.68 4.03 6.50
N GLN A 88 -3.88 3.27 7.25
CA GLN A 88 -3.91 3.27 8.71
C GLN A 88 -3.55 4.63 9.34
N VAL A 89 -2.91 5.51 8.57
CA VAL A 89 -2.58 6.87 9.03
C VAL A 89 -3.57 7.92 8.51
N GLY A 90 -4.63 7.48 7.82
CA GLY A 90 -5.69 8.36 7.35
C GLY A 90 -5.48 8.96 5.96
N ASP A 91 -4.40 8.63 5.27
CA ASP A 91 -4.19 9.07 3.89
C ASP A 91 -5.15 8.32 2.97
N GLN A 92 -5.58 9.00 1.91
CA GLN A 92 -6.44 8.39 0.90
C GLN A 92 -5.76 8.36 -0.46
N THR A 93 -6.05 7.33 -1.23
CA THR A 93 -5.60 7.22 -2.61
C THR A 93 -6.70 6.63 -3.46
N ILE A 94 -6.85 7.13 -4.68
CA ILE A 94 -7.82 6.63 -5.64
C ILE A 94 -7.06 5.73 -6.61
N ALA A 95 -7.43 4.46 -6.68
CA ALA A 95 -6.81 3.52 -7.61
C ALA A 95 -7.07 3.96 -9.05
N GLY A 96 -6.05 3.90 -9.88
CA GLY A 96 -6.13 4.33 -11.27
C GLY A 96 -4.78 4.29 -11.95
N PRO A 97 -4.63 4.98 -13.09
CA PRO A 97 -3.37 4.95 -13.86
C PRO A 97 -2.16 5.43 -13.06
N ASP A 98 -2.35 6.44 -12.19
CA ASP A 98 -1.27 7.02 -11.39
C ASP A 98 -1.05 6.27 -10.08
N ASN A 99 -2.06 5.54 -9.61
CA ASN A 99 -2.02 4.78 -8.37
C ASN A 99 -2.54 3.37 -8.62
N PRO A 100 -1.73 2.53 -9.30
CA PRO A 100 -2.19 1.20 -9.69
C PRO A 100 -2.32 0.25 -8.51
N VAL A 101 -3.21 -0.72 -8.67
CA VAL A 101 -3.29 -1.90 -7.80
C VAL A 101 -2.47 -3.00 -8.45
N ARG A 102 -1.64 -3.65 -7.68
CA ARG A 102 -0.88 -4.83 -8.14
C ARG A 102 -1.01 -5.95 -7.13
N VAL A 103 -0.79 -7.16 -7.60
CA VAL A 103 -0.86 -8.35 -6.75
C VAL A 103 0.42 -9.13 -6.89
N GLU A 104 1.05 -9.44 -5.76
CA GLU A 104 2.16 -10.39 -5.68
C GLU A 104 1.66 -11.71 -5.12
N ARG A 105 2.21 -12.81 -5.58
CA ARG A 105 1.88 -14.13 -5.07
C ARG A 105 3.07 -14.71 -4.34
N ASN A 106 2.80 -15.32 -3.19
CA ASN A 106 3.80 -16.09 -2.48
C ASN A 106 4.18 -17.29 -3.35
N SER A 107 5.47 -17.47 -3.63
CA SER A 107 5.94 -18.55 -4.51
C SER A 107 5.71 -19.95 -3.94
N ASP A 108 5.61 -20.08 -2.62
CA ASP A 108 5.42 -21.36 -1.95
C ASP A 108 3.94 -21.71 -1.76
N THR A 109 3.12 -20.73 -1.36
CA THR A 109 1.71 -20.97 -1.03
C THR A 109 0.74 -20.52 -2.10
N GLY A 110 1.17 -19.66 -3.03
CA GLY A 110 0.30 -19.05 -4.03
C GLY A 110 -0.62 -17.97 -3.46
N GLU A 111 -0.49 -17.64 -2.18
CA GLU A 111 -1.33 -16.64 -1.53
C GLU A 111 -1.09 -15.27 -2.12
N PRO A 112 -2.16 -14.53 -2.50
CA PRO A 112 -2.01 -13.20 -3.07
C PRO A 112 -1.79 -12.15 -1.99
N SER A 113 -0.93 -11.17 -2.30
CA SER A 113 -0.76 -9.97 -1.50
C SER A 113 -1.05 -8.78 -2.41
N PRO A 114 -2.16 -8.07 -2.18
CA PRO A 114 -2.54 -6.94 -3.01
C PRO A 114 -1.99 -5.63 -2.45
N TYR A 115 -1.54 -4.76 -3.35
CA TYR A 115 -0.98 -3.46 -3.00
C TYR A 115 -1.61 -2.38 -3.86
N VAL A 116 -1.73 -1.18 -3.30
CA VAL A 116 -2.14 0.01 -4.04
C VAL A 116 -1.10 1.10 -3.83
N HIS A 117 -0.71 1.77 -4.91
CA HIS A 117 0.24 2.88 -4.84
C HIS A 117 -0.42 4.08 -4.16
N VAL A 118 0.28 4.67 -3.19
CA VAL A 118 -0.19 5.86 -2.45
C VAL A 118 0.46 7.12 -3.01
N ARG A 119 1.79 7.22 -2.94
CA ARG A 119 2.54 8.36 -3.47
C ARG A 119 4.03 8.04 -3.56
N ALA A 120 4.70 8.60 -4.56
CA ALA A 120 6.18 8.58 -4.68
C ALA A 120 6.81 7.18 -4.52
N GLY A 121 6.19 6.14 -5.07
CA GLY A 121 6.65 4.76 -4.95
C GLY A 121 6.28 4.09 -3.63
N LEU A 122 5.65 4.81 -2.72
CA LEU A 122 5.19 4.26 -1.44
C LEU A 122 3.84 3.59 -1.64
N GLU A 123 3.76 2.32 -1.27
CA GLU A 123 2.56 1.51 -1.45
C GLU A 123 1.91 1.16 -0.13
N ALA A 124 0.62 0.81 -0.20
CA ALA A 124 -0.13 0.26 0.92
C ALA A 124 -0.46 -1.20 0.64
N LEU A 125 -0.20 -2.07 1.60
CA LEU A 125 -0.71 -3.43 1.57
C LEU A 125 -2.21 -3.37 1.88
N ILE A 126 -3.05 -3.86 0.98
CA ILE A 126 -4.49 -3.92 1.22
C ILE A 126 -4.75 -5.04 2.23
N ASP A 127 -5.38 -4.72 3.35
CA ASP A 127 -5.58 -5.71 4.40
C ASP A 127 -6.57 -6.81 3.97
N ARG A 128 -6.56 -7.91 4.71
CA ARG A 128 -7.30 -9.10 4.31
C ARG A 128 -8.80 -8.86 4.25
N LYS A 129 -9.37 -8.16 5.22
CA LYS A 129 -10.81 -7.88 5.22
C LYS A 129 -11.24 -7.01 4.04
N SER A 130 -10.40 -6.01 3.69
CA SER A 130 -10.65 -5.15 2.53
C SER A 130 -10.51 -5.95 1.24
N PHE A 131 -9.51 -6.81 1.15
CA PHE A 131 -9.32 -7.64 -0.03
C PHE A 131 -10.52 -8.56 -0.27
N TYR A 132 -11.06 -9.19 0.77
CA TYR A 132 -12.24 -10.03 0.62
C TYR A 132 -13.46 -9.23 0.15
N ARG A 133 -13.65 -8.02 0.66
CA ARG A 133 -14.71 -7.13 0.20
C ARG A 133 -14.51 -6.73 -1.26
N LEU A 134 -13.28 -6.49 -1.68
CA LEU A 134 -12.96 -6.18 -3.08
C LEU A 134 -13.31 -7.35 -3.99
N MET A 135 -13.06 -8.57 -3.56
CA MET A 135 -13.38 -9.76 -4.36
C MET A 135 -14.88 -9.89 -4.59
N GLU A 136 -15.71 -9.39 -3.67
CA GLU A 136 -17.17 -9.40 -3.85
C GLU A 136 -17.66 -8.47 -4.96
N ILE A 137 -16.92 -7.41 -5.25
CA ILE A 137 -17.27 -6.44 -6.30
C ILE A 137 -16.41 -6.56 -7.54
N GLY A 138 -15.56 -7.57 -7.59
CA GLY A 138 -14.73 -7.85 -8.76
C GLY A 138 -15.55 -8.40 -9.92
N GLU A 139 -15.00 -8.31 -11.11
CA GLU A 139 -15.63 -8.73 -12.36
C GLU A 139 -14.65 -9.50 -13.23
N ALA A 140 -15.21 -10.38 -14.07
CA ALA A 140 -14.42 -11.03 -15.11
C ALA A 140 -14.29 -10.10 -16.33
N HIS A 141 -13.10 -9.98 -16.88
CA HIS A 141 -12.83 -9.20 -18.06
C HIS A 141 -11.62 -9.77 -18.78
N GLU A 142 -11.79 -10.10 -20.06
CA GLU A 142 -10.72 -10.59 -20.93
C GLU A 142 -9.92 -11.76 -20.34
N GLY A 143 -10.60 -12.72 -19.70
CA GLY A 143 -9.97 -13.90 -19.13
C GLY A 143 -9.42 -13.72 -17.73
N TRP A 144 -9.62 -12.56 -17.13
CA TRP A 144 -9.15 -12.24 -15.78
C TRP A 144 -10.30 -11.83 -14.88
N PHE A 145 -10.19 -12.17 -13.62
CA PHE A 145 -11.01 -11.59 -12.56
C PHE A 145 -10.23 -10.45 -11.93
N GLY A 146 -10.85 -9.32 -11.79
CA GLY A 146 -10.16 -8.14 -11.28
C GLY A 146 -11.09 -7.01 -10.92
N LEU A 147 -10.52 -5.82 -10.81
CA LEU A 147 -11.18 -4.64 -10.28
C LEU A 147 -11.07 -3.48 -11.25
N TRP A 148 -12.19 -2.79 -11.45
CA TRP A 148 -12.20 -1.54 -12.20
C TRP A 148 -12.01 -0.36 -11.26
N SER A 149 -11.19 0.60 -11.64
CA SER A 149 -11.12 1.91 -11.01
C SER A 149 -10.55 2.93 -11.98
N GLN A 150 -11.20 4.07 -12.11
CA GLN A 150 -10.82 5.16 -13.03
C GLN A 150 -10.59 4.68 -14.48
N GLY A 151 -11.43 3.78 -14.96
CA GLY A 151 -11.31 3.24 -16.31
C GLY A 151 -10.20 2.22 -16.50
N CYS A 152 -9.46 1.87 -15.47
CA CYS A 152 -8.41 0.85 -15.50
C CYS A 152 -8.92 -0.45 -14.90
N PHE A 153 -8.60 -1.58 -15.55
CA PHE A 153 -8.90 -2.89 -15.01
C PHE A 153 -7.63 -3.48 -14.42
N PHE A 154 -7.66 -3.73 -13.10
CA PHE A 154 -6.53 -4.30 -12.38
C PHE A 154 -6.77 -5.80 -12.21
N ARG A 155 -5.91 -6.61 -12.81
CA ARG A 155 -6.01 -8.07 -12.80
C ARG A 155 -5.61 -8.61 -11.43
N ILE A 156 -6.45 -9.49 -10.87
CA ILE A 156 -6.18 -10.13 -9.58
C ILE A 156 -5.80 -11.58 -9.78
N ILE A 157 -6.64 -12.34 -10.49
CA ILE A 157 -6.43 -13.75 -10.73
C ILE A 157 -7.01 -14.13 -12.08
N GLU A 158 -6.44 -15.16 -12.73
CA GLU A 158 -7.02 -15.69 -13.96
C GLU A 158 -8.42 -16.23 -13.67
N ALA A 159 -9.37 -15.93 -14.55
CA ALA A 159 -10.75 -16.37 -14.37
C ALA A 159 -10.87 -17.91 -14.30
N ASP A 160 -10.07 -18.63 -15.08
CA ASP A 160 -10.06 -20.09 -15.07
C ASP A 160 -9.66 -20.66 -13.71
N ALA A 161 -8.80 -19.99 -12.97
CA ALA A 161 -8.39 -20.42 -11.65
C ALA A 161 -9.52 -20.31 -10.62
N LEU A 162 -10.46 -19.36 -10.82
CA LEU A 162 -11.64 -19.23 -9.96
C LEU A 162 -12.69 -20.29 -10.26
N ASP A 163 -12.84 -20.67 -11.54
CA ASP A 163 -13.82 -21.67 -11.95
C ASP A 163 -13.47 -23.06 -11.42
N LEU A 164 -12.22 -23.27 -11.05
CA LEU A 164 -11.74 -24.53 -10.48
C LEU A 164 -11.93 -24.61 -8.96
N ALA A 165 -12.30 -23.52 -8.32
CA ALA A 165 -12.40 -23.44 -6.87
C ALA A 165 -13.77 -23.89 -6.33
#